data_276c99fe781c5888876d5182b03c1d84
#
_entry.id   276c99fe781c5888876d5182b03c1d84
#
_cell.length_a   1.000
_cell.length_b   1.000
_cell.length_c   1.000
_cell.angle_alpha   90.00
_cell.angle_beta   90.00
_cell.angle_gamma   90.00
#
_symmetry.space_group_name_H-M   'P 1'
#
loop_
_entity.id
_entity.type
_entity.pdbx_description
1 polymer ?
#
loop_
_entity_poly.entity_id
_entity_poly.type
_entity_poly.pdbx_seq_one_letter_code
_entity_poly.pdbx_strand_id
1 'polypeptide(L)'
;MRTIDSLGDLSGKSVLLRSDFNVPLDADQNIIDDGRIRAALPTIKLLLDAGAKVIIAAHLRSPKGQVNPAFSLAPVASRLAELTGVKVTLAPDTVGEGAHAAVEAAKPGEIVLLENVRFNAAETSKDDAEREAFAAQLASLADAFVSDGFGVVHRKQASVYDVAKLLPSAAGLLVVKEIESLGKAVNDPERPYVVVLGGSKVSDKLGVIANLLSKADKLIIGGGMAYTFLAAQGYEVGKSLLEADQIPTVQGYMETAKKNGVELLLPVDTVVAPEFAADAPATVVSSDAIPADQMGLDIGPKTREIFSQAIASAKTVVWNGPMGVFEFPSFAEGTKAVARAMSEGAAFTVIGGGDSASAVRNLGFDESTFSHISTGGGASLELLEGKVLPGIAVLED
;
A
#
# COMPACT_ATOMS: atom_id res chain seq x y z
N MET A 1 4.45 6.02 19.53
CA MET A 1 3.35 6.59 18.69
C MET A 1 2.11 6.75 19.56
N ARG A 2 1.54 7.95 19.62
CA ARG A 2 0.33 8.24 20.39
C ARG A 2 -0.89 7.56 19.74
N THR A 3 -1.74 6.96 20.56
CA THR A 3 -3.01 6.31 20.16
C THR A 3 -4.21 7.15 20.59
N ILE A 4 -5.42 6.81 20.11
CA ILE A 4 -6.65 7.58 20.38
C ILE A 4 -6.90 7.76 21.88
N ASP A 5 -6.54 6.79 22.72
CA ASP A 5 -6.69 6.89 24.18
C ASP A 5 -5.95 8.08 24.77
N SER A 6 -4.86 8.52 24.16
CA SER A 6 -4.08 9.69 24.59
C SER A 6 -4.83 11.02 24.43
N LEU A 7 -5.90 11.04 23.63
CA LEU A 7 -6.71 12.25 23.42
C LEU A 7 -7.72 12.52 24.56
N GLY A 8 -7.88 11.57 25.47
CA GLY A 8 -8.81 11.69 26.59
C GLY A 8 -10.29 11.61 26.16
N ASP A 9 -11.16 12.30 26.90
CA ASP A 9 -12.59 12.31 26.61
C ASP A 9 -12.90 13.09 25.32
N LEU A 10 -13.48 12.39 24.36
CA LEU A 10 -13.88 12.95 23.05
C LEU A 10 -15.38 13.28 22.94
N SER A 11 -16.16 13.05 24.01
CA SER A 11 -17.59 13.33 24.02
C SER A 11 -17.88 14.79 23.71
N GLY A 12 -18.68 15.03 22.69
CA GLY A 12 -19.05 16.37 22.23
C GLY A 12 -17.94 17.13 21.49
N LYS A 13 -16.76 16.57 21.38
CA LYS A 13 -15.64 17.19 20.66
C LYS A 13 -15.72 16.95 19.16
N SER A 14 -15.19 17.87 18.38
CA SER A 14 -14.97 17.72 16.95
C SER A 14 -13.61 17.09 16.71
N VAL A 15 -13.59 15.94 16.03
CA VAL A 15 -12.36 15.21 15.70
C VAL A 15 -12.15 15.20 14.19
N LEU A 16 -11.05 15.76 13.74
CA LEU A 16 -10.61 15.68 12.35
C LEU A 16 -9.92 14.33 12.12
N LEU A 17 -10.52 13.51 11.27
CA LEU A 17 -10.03 12.19 10.90
C LEU A 17 -9.48 12.23 9.47
N ARG A 18 -8.19 11.98 9.31
CA ARG A 18 -7.61 11.81 7.97
C ARG A 18 -7.71 10.35 7.54
N SER A 19 -8.53 10.11 6.54
CA SER A 19 -8.73 8.77 5.96
C SER A 19 -8.16 8.70 4.54
N ASP A 20 -7.96 7.49 4.05
CA ASP A 20 -7.65 7.22 2.65
C ASP A 20 -8.89 6.67 1.94
N PHE A 21 -9.55 7.53 1.19
CA PHE A 21 -10.74 7.20 0.41
C PHE A 21 -10.50 7.27 -1.11
N ASN A 22 -9.25 7.08 -1.51
CA ASN A 22 -8.88 7.03 -2.92
C ASN A 22 -9.32 5.70 -3.54
N VAL A 23 -10.64 5.52 -3.63
CA VAL A 23 -11.28 4.33 -4.17
C VAL A 23 -11.32 4.35 -5.71
N PRO A 24 -11.30 3.18 -6.37
CA PRO A 24 -11.52 3.12 -7.81
C PRO A 24 -12.99 3.39 -8.15
N LEU A 25 -13.20 4.21 -9.16
CA LEU A 25 -14.52 4.55 -9.70
C LEU A 25 -14.60 4.11 -11.16
N ASP A 26 -15.79 3.68 -11.59
CA ASP A 26 -16.10 3.45 -12.99
C ASP A 26 -16.37 4.77 -13.76
N ALA A 27 -16.71 4.67 -15.04
CA ALA A 27 -16.99 5.83 -15.89
C ALA A 27 -18.22 6.64 -15.41
N ASP A 28 -19.16 5.99 -14.73
CA ASP A 28 -20.36 6.59 -14.17
C ASP A 28 -20.18 7.04 -12.71
N GLN A 29 -18.95 7.03 -12.22
CA GLN A 29 -18.54 7.41 -10.87
C GLN A 29 -19.11 6.51 -9.76
N ASN A 30 -19.45 5.27 -10.08
CA ASN A 30 -19.76 4.28 -9.06
C ASN A 30 -18.48 3.70 -8.46
N ILE A 31 -18.49 3.42 -7.17
CA ILE A 31 -17.38 2.79 -6.47
C ILE A 31 -17.28 1.33 -6.92
N ILE A 32 -16.14 0.97 -7.50
CA ILE A 32 -15.83 -0.41 -7.93
C ILE A 32 -15.40 -1.28 -6.75
N ASP A 33 -14.63 -0.71 -5.84
CA ASP A 33 -14.10 -1.38 -4.64
C ASP A 33 -14.14 -0.40 -3.46
N ASP A 34 -14.85 -0.76 -2.39
CA ASP A 34 -15.01 0.04 -1.18
C ASP A 34 -14.05 -0.40 -0.04
N GLY A 35 -13.06 -1.24 -0.34
CA GLY A 35 -12.16 -1.81 0.68
C GLY A 35 -11.46 -0.77 1.55
N ARG A 36 -11.07 0.36 0.99
CA ARG A 36 -10.45 1.46 1.75
C ARG A 36 -11.43 2.14 2.70
N ILE A 37 -12.68 2.29 2.30
CA ILE A 37 -13.72 2.83 3.17
C ILE A 37 -13.98 1.86 4.33
N ARG A 38 -14.12 0.57 4.03
CA ARG A 38 -14.31 -0.46 5.07
C ARG A 38 -13.14 -0.55 6.04
N ALA A 39 -11.91 -0.37 5.56
CA ALA A 39 -10.73 -0.35 6.41
C ALA A 39 -10.72 0.81 7.42
N ALA A 40 -11.37 1.92 7.10
CA ALA A 40 -11.49 3.08 7.98
C ALA A 40 -12.63 2.95 9.01
N LEU A 41 -13.58 2.03 8.81
CA LEU A 41 -14.78 1.92 9.65
C LEU A 41 -14.48 1.66 11.14
N PRO A 42 -13.50 0.82 11.54
CA PRO A 42 -13.21 0.61 12.96
C PRO A 42 -12.87 1.91 13.71
N THR A 43 -12.04 2.76 13.11
CA THR A 43 -11.69 4.06 13.71
C THR A 43 -12.88 5.02 13.71
N ILE A 44 -13.62 5.11 12.61
CA ILE A 44 -14.82 5.94 12.51
C ILE A 44 -15.82 5.54 13.57
N LYS A 45 -16.09 4.24 13.72
CA LYS A 45 -17.04 3.72 14.69
C LYS A 45 -16.58 4.00 16.13
N LEU A 46 -15.30 3.83 16.43
CA LEU A 46 -14.75 4.14 17.75
C LEU A 46 -15.00 5.61 18.12
N LEU A 47 -14.76 6.53 17.20
CA LEU A 47 -14.97 7.97 17.42
C LEU A 47 -16.44 8.31 17.57
N LEU A 48 -17.33 7.72 16.78
CA LEU A 48 -18.78 7.90 16.90
C LEU A 48 -19.30 7.37 18.22
N ASP A 49 -18.86 6.18 18.64
CA ASP A 49 -19.25 5.56 19.93
C ASP A 49 -18.73 6.36 21.13
N ALA A 50 -17.62 7.08 20.98
CA ALA A 50 -17.12 8.02 21.97
C ALA A 50 -17.92 9.33 22.06
N GLY A 51 -18.94 9.51 21.22
CA GLY A 51 -19.77 10.70 21.21
C GLY A 51 -19.13 11.89 20.50
N ALA A 52 -18.12 11.68 19.67
CA ALA A 52 -17.49 12.72 18.89
C ALA A 52 -18.32 13.12 17.66
N LYS A 53 -18.10 14.34 17.22
CA LYS A 53 -18.47 14.82 15.90
C LYS A 53 -17.28 14.48 14.97
N VAL A 54 -17.47 13.62 13.98
CA VAL A 54 -16.38 13.12 13.14
C VAL A 54 -16.32 13.92 11.85
N ILE A 55 -15.23 14.65 11.65
CA ILE A 55 -14.95 15.45 10.46
C ILE A 55 -13.89 14.71 9.67
N ILE A 56 -14.23 14.23 8.47
CA ILE A 56 -13.31 13.42 7.67
C ILE A 56 -12.68 14.25 6.57
N ALA A 57 -11.35 14.26 6.51
CA ALA A 57 -10.56 14.78 5.41
C ALA A 57 -10.00 13.60 4.59
N ALA A 58 -10.23 13.61 3.30
CA ALA A 58 -9.74 12.57 2.40
C ALA A 58 -9.45 13.14 1.01
N HIS A 59 -8.71 12.37 0.21
CA HIS A 59 -8.45 12.71 -1.18
C HIS A 59 -9.02 11.64 -2.12
N LEU A 60 -9.24 12.03 -3.34
CA LEU A 60 -9.60 11.16 -4.45
C LEU A 60 -8.82 11.60 -5.68
N ARG A 61 -8.02 10.70 -6.26
CA ARG A 61 -7.19 10.98 -7.43
C ARG A 61 -6.23 12.16 -7.24
N SER A 62 -5.85 12.82 -8.32
CA SER A 62 -4.90 13.93 -8.33
C SER A 62 -5.43 15.11 -9.14
N PRO A 63 -6.35 15.90 -8.57
CA PRO A 63 -6.97 17.04 -9.26
C PRO A 63 -6.05 18.25 -9.41
N LYS A 64 -4.82 18.17 -8.88
CA LYS A 64 -3.77 19.22 -9.03
C LYS A 64 -4.20 20.60 -8.53
N GLY A 65 -4.88 20.67 -7.42
CA GLY A 65 -5.32 21.91 -6.79
C GLY A 65 -6.50 22.59 -7.48
N GLN A 66 -7.25 21.86 -8.31
CA GLN A 66 -8.41 22.38 -9.01
C GLN A 66 -9.65 21.58 -8.65
N VAL A 67 -10.77 22.30 -8.47
CA VAL A 67 -12.08 21.65 -8.27
C VAL A 67 -12.47 20.92 -9.56
N ASN A 68 -12.73 19.63 -9.45
CA ASN A 68 -13.19 18.80 -10.55
C ASN A 68 -14.32 17.88 -10.04
N PRO A 69 -15.56 18.04 -10.56
CA PRO A 69 -16.70 17.23 -10.12
C PRO A 69 -16.47 15.72 -10.26
N ALA A 70 -15.66 15.28 -11.23
CA ALA A 70 -15.30 13.86 -11.40
C ALA A 70 -14.48 13.31 -10.24
N PHE A 71 -13.87 14.15 -9.42
CA PHE A 71 -13.06 13.79 -8.26
C PHE A 71 -13.69 14.22 -6.94
N SER A 72 -15.00 14.56 -6.97
CA SER A 72 -15.77 14.80 -5.75
C SER A 72 -15.88 13.55 -4.89
N LEU A 73 -15.89 13.74 -3.57
CA LEU A 73 -16.13 12.67 -2.60
C LEU A 73 -17.62 12.32 -2.42
N ALA A 74 -18.52 12.85 -3.24
CA ALA A 74 -19.94 12.55 -3.15
C ALA A 74 -20.27 11.05 -3.15
N PRO A 75 -19.68 10.20 -4.02
CA PRO A 75 -19.90 8.75 -3.97
C PRO A 75 -19.46 8.12 -2.64
N VAL A 76 -18.37 8.63 -2.06
CA VAL A 76 -17.85 8.16 -0.78
C VAL A 76 -18.80 8.55 0.37
N ALA A 77 -19.33 9.77 0.35
CA ALA A 77 -20.31 10.23 1.36
C ALA A 77 -21.54 9.32 1.40
N SER A 78 -22.10 8.97 0.24
CA SER A 78 -23.23 8.05 0.13
C SER A 78 -22.90 6.67 0.68
N ARG A 79 -21.73 6.14 0.32
CA ARG A 79 -21.29 4.82 0.78
C ARG A 79 -21.01 4.78 2.28
N LEU A 80 -20.44 5.84 2.85
CA LEU A 80 -20.23 5.97 4.29
C LEU A 80 -21.57 5.96 5.05
N ALA A 81 -22.57 6.68 4.55
CA ALA A 81 -23.90 6.70 5.18
C ALA A 81 -24.54 5.30 5.20
N GLU A 82 -24.40 4.54 4.10
CA GLU A 82 -24.89 3.15 4.04
C GLU A 82 -24.15 2.23 5.04
N LEU A 83 -22.83 2.34 5.11
CA LEU A 83 -22.00 1.45 5.94
C LEU A 83 -22.05 1.76 7.43
N THR A 84 -22.22 3.04 7.78
CA THR A 84 -22.24 3.49 9.20
C THR A 84 -23.64 3.58 9.78
N GLY A 85 -24.65 3.78 8.94
CA GLY A 85 -26.03 3.99 9.37
C GLY A 85 -26.25 5.33 10.08
N VAL A 86 -25.27 6.26 10.05
CA VAL A 86 -25.41 7.60 10.62
C VAL A 86 -25.51 8.66 9.53
N LYS A 87 -25.94 9.86 9.91
CA LYS A 87 -25.99 10.99 8.98
C LYS A 87 -24.59 11.39 8.56
N VAL A 88 -24.36 11.44 7.24
CA VAL A 88 -23.13 11.93 6.61
C VAL A 88 -23.47 13.15 5.76
N THR A 89 -22.87 14.29 6.11
CA THR A 89 -23.00 15.53 5.34
C THR A 89 -21.73 15.75 4.54
N LEU A 90 -21.84 15.83 3.21
CA LEU A 90 -20.74 16.27 2.36
C LEU A 90 -20.68 17.81 2.42
N ALA A 91 -19.56 18.36 2.92
CA ALA A 91 -19.33 19.79 2.87
C ALA A 91 -19.08 20.24 1.42
N PRO A 92 -19.51 21.44 1.02
CA PRO A 92 -19.33 21.92 -0.36
C PRO A 92 -17.89 22.32 -0.69
N ASP A 93 -17.06 22.48 0.32
CA ASP A 93 -15.64 22.85 0.20
C ASP A 93 -14.78 22.14 1.26
N THR A 94 -13.49 22.48 1.35
CA THR A 94 -12.55 21.88 2.30
C THR A 94 -12.44 22.68 3.60
N VAL A 95 -12.31 23.99 3.53
CA VAL A 95 -12.03 24.88 4.67
C VAL A 95 -12.77 26.22 4.58
N GLY A 96 -13.65 26.39 3.63
CA GLY A 96 -14.40 27.62 3.42
C GLY A 96 -15.63 27.73 4.35
N GLU A 97 -16.45 28.72 4.06
CA GLU A 97 -17.69 28.98 4.84
C GLU A 97 -18.62 27.76 4.86
N GLY A 98 -18.68 27.02 3.74
CA GLY A 98 -19.52 25.82 3.64
C GLY A 98 -19.06 24.70 4.57
N ALA A 99 -17.75 24.46 4.66
CA ALA A 99 -17.20 23.48 5.59
C ALA A 99 -17.46 23.88 7.05
N HIS A 100 -17.22 25.14 7.41
CA HIS A 100 -17.51 25.65 8.75
C HIS A 100 -18.98 25.52 9.10
N ALA A 101 -19.87 25.89 8.21
CA ALA A 101 -21.32 25.76 8.44
C ALA A 101 -21.77 24.30 8.61
N ALA A 102 -21.21 23.38 7.81
CA ALA A 102 -21.51 21.96 7.93
C ALA A 102 -21.03 21.37 9.26
N VAL A 103 -19.84 21.76 9.72
CA VAL A 103 -19.27 21.32 11.00
C VAL A 103 -20.08 21.88 12.17
N GLU A 104 -20.47 23.15 12.11
CA GLU A 104 -21.28 23.79 13.16
C GLU A 104 -22.66 23.15 13.28
N ALA A 105 -23.31 22.84 12.15
CA ALA A 105 -24.63 22.22 12.11
C ALA A 105 -24.65 20.75 12.54
N ALA A 106 -23.52 20.03 12.43
CA ALA A 106 -23.44 18.62 12.78
C ALA A 106 -23.51 18.42 14.30
N LYS A 107 -24.10 17.29 14.70
CA LYS A 107 -24.23 16.86 16.09
C LYS A 107 -23.22 15.79 16.45
N PRO A 108 -22.89 15.59 17.75
CA PRO A 108 -22.15 14.40 18.18
C PRO A 108 -22.80 13.12 17.64
N GLY A 109 -21.96 12.20 17.15
CA GLY A 109 -22.45 10.97 16.50
C GLY A 109 -22.78 11.11 15.01
N GLU A 110 -22.61 12.28 14.43
CA GLU A 110 -22.73 12.53 12.99
C GLU A 110 -21.37 12.68 12.31
N ILE A 111 -21.33 12.50 11.00
CA ILE A 111 -20.14 12.64 10.16
C ILE A 111 -20.30 13.83 9.22
N VAL A 112 -19.26 14.65 9.14
CA VAL A 112 -19.05 15.63 8.08
C VAL A 112 -17.88 15.16 7.22
N LEU A 113 -18.12 14.91 5.94
CA LEU A 113 -17.06 14.63 4.99
C LEU A 113 -16.73 15.95 4.27
N LEU A 114 -15.48 16.43 4.45
CA LEU A 114 -14.98 17.57 3.68
C LEU A 114 -14.85 17.18 2.21
N GLU A 115 -14.97 18.16 1.31
CA GLU A 115 -14.68 17.88 -0.09
C GLU A 115 -13.18 17.56 -0.28
N ASN A 116 -12.82 16.96 -1.41
CA ASN A 116 -11.48 16.45 -1.71
C ASN A 116 -10.39 17.47 -1.33
N VAL A 117 -9.55 17.13 -0.36
CA VAL A 117 -8.49 18.04 0.14
C VAL A 117 -7.50 18.44 -0.94
N ARG A 118 -7.34 17.64 -2.00
CA ARG A 118 -6.50 17.94 -3.15
C ARG A 118 -7.11 18.92 -4.15
N PHE A 119 -8.34 19.39 -3.91
CA PHE A 119 -8.86 20.56 -4.60
C PHE A 119 -8.13 21.84 -4.17
N ASN A 120 -7.47 21.83 -3.01
CA ASN A 120 -6.60 22.91 -2.58
C ASN A 120 -5.14 22.57 -2.94
N ALA A 121 -4.51 23.45 -3.72
CA ALA A 121 -3.12 23.26 -4.16
C ALA A 121 -2.12 23.18 -3.00
N ALA A 122 -2.42 23.84 -1.88
CA ALA A 122 -1.55 23.85 -0.70
C ALA A 122 -1.44 22.48 -0.02
N GLU A 123 -2.42 21.57 -0.19
CA GLU A 123 -2.39 20.23 0.41
C GLU A 123 -1.09 19.47 0.07
N THR A 124 -0.65 19.56 -1.17
CA THR A 124 0.52 18.85 -1.69
C THR A 124 1.70 19.76 -2.02
N SER A 125 1.66 21.01 -1.61
CA SER A 125 2.72 21.99 -1.87
C SER A 125 4.05 21.53 -1.28
N LYS A 126 5.14 21.83 -1.97
CA LYS A 126 6.50 21.64 -1.46
C LYS A 126 6.96 22.78 -0.56
N ASP A 127 6.24 23.89 -0.58
CA ASP A 127 6.45 25.02 0.33
C ASP A 127 5.81 24.74 1.67
N ASP A 128 6.61 24.68 2.72
CA ASP A 128 6.15 24.39 4.09
C ASP A 128 5.14 25.46 4.56
N ALA A 129 5.37 26.75 4.26
CA ALA A 129 4.47 27.81 4.70
C ALA A 129 3.08 27.72 4.07
N GLU A 130 3.00 27.35 2.79
CA GLU A 130 1.71 27.13 2.11
C GLU A 130 0.95 25.96 2.72
N ARG A 131 1.63 24.84 3.00
CA ARG A 131 1.00 23.70 3.66
C ARG A 131 0.53 24.02 5.07
N GLU A 132 1.36 24.69 5.85
CA GLU A 132 1.05 25.10 7.24
C GLU A 132 -0.16 26.03 7.30
N ALA A 133 -0.28 26.96 6.36
CA ALA A 133 -1.45 27.86 6.28
C ALA A 133 -2.75 27.07 6.02
N PHE A 134 -2.73 26.11 5.09
CA PHE A 134 -3.88 25.27 4.83
C PHE A 134 -4.18 24.32 6.01
N ALA A 135 -3.15 23.77 6.62
CA ALA A 135 -3.29 22.95 7.83
C ALA A 135 -3.92 23.73 8.99
N ALA A 136 -3.59 25.00 9.18
CA ALA A 136 -4.22 25.86 10.18
C ALA A 136 -5.72 26.05 9.91
N GLN A 137 -6.13 26.17 8.65
CA GLN A 137 -7.54 26.23 8.28
C GLN A 137 -8.26 24.91 8.58
N LEU A 138 -7.64 23.78 8.29
CA LEU A 138 -8.18 22.45 8.66
C LEU A 138 -8.29 22.29 10.17
N ALA A 139 -7.25 22.68 10.91
CA ALA A 139 -7.21 22.60 12.38
C ALA A 139 -8.29 23.45 13.04
N SER A 140 -8.70 24.57 12.44
CA SER A 140 -9.77 25.42 12.95
C SER A 140 -11.13 24.74 12.99
N LEU A 141 -11.30 23.62 12.29
CA LEU A 141 -12.55 22.86 12.24
C LEU A 141 -12.70 21.86 13.40
N ALA A 142 -11.65 21.61 14.18
CA ALA A 142 -11.66 20.49 15.12
C ALA A 142 -10.88 20.77 16.41
N ASP A 143 -11.13 19.95 17.42
CA ASP A 143 -10.47 19.98 18.74
C ASP A 143 -9.31 18.99 18.83
N ALA A 144 -9.33 17.94 18.00
CA ALA A 144 -8.31 16.90 17.94
C ALA A 144 -8.16 16.34 16.53
N PHE A 145 -7.03 15.70 16.27
CA PHE A 145 -6.71 15.08 14.97
C PHE A 145 -6.39 13.59 15.13
N VAL A 146 -6.94 12.77 14.25
CA VAL A 146 -6.63 11.34 14.15
C VAL A 146 -6.15 11.02 12.74
N SER A 147 -4.94 10.46 12.63
CA SER A 147 -4.36 10.01 11.37
C SER A 147 -4.68 8.53 11.14
N ASP A 148 -5.49 8.24 10.12
CA ASP A 148 -5.91 6.87 9.81
C ASP A 148 -5.77 6.50 8.33
N GLY A 149 -5.22 7.38 7.53
CA GLY A 149 -4.94 7.15 6.11
C GLY A 149 -3.53 6.62 5.87
N PHE A 150 -3.25 5.36 6.19
CA PHE A 150 -1.89 4.80 6.09
C PHE A 150 -1.27 4.97 4.69
N GLY A 151 -2.07 4.91 3.62
CA GLY A 151 -1.59 5.08 2.25
C GLY A 151 -0.94 6.44 1.93
N VAL A 152 -1.05 7.43 2.82
CA VAL A 152 -0.51 8.80 2.60
C VAL A 152 0.50 9.24 3.66
N VAL A 153 0.76 8.45 4.70
CA VAL A 153 1.64 8.85 5.81
C VAL A 153 3.13 8.98 5.43
N HIS A 154 3.51 8.50 4.25
CA HIS A 154 4.86 8.63 3.70
C HIS A 154 5.14 10.01 3.07
N ARG A 155 4.15 10.90 3.04
CA ARG A 155 4.26 12.22 2.41
C ARG A 155 3.99 13.34 3.40
N LYS A 156 4.77 14.41 3.31
CA LYS A 156 4.47 15.67 3.98
C LYS A 156 3.35 16.39 3.23
N GLN A 157 2.12 16.13 3.65
CA GLN A 157 0.93 16.82 3.14
C GLN A 157 0.22 17.54 4.28
N ALA A 158 -0.49 18.64 3.99
CA ALA A 158 -1.08 19.50 5.01
C ALA A 158 -2.03 18.73 5.94
N SER A 159 -2.93 17.91 5.38
CA SER A 159 -3.91 17.13 6.13
C SER A 159 -3.35 15.87 6.81
N VAL A 160 -2.08 15.55 6.62
CA VAL A 160 -1.41 14.35 7.15
C VAL A 160 -0.35 14.73 8.19
N TYR A 161 0.52 15.67 7.84
CA TYR A 161 1.72 16.02 8.59
C TYR A 161 1.57 17.33 9.34
N ASP A 162 1.26 18.43 8.61
CA ASP A 162 1.28 19.76 9.20
C ASP A 162 0.14 19.95 10.22
N VAL A 163 -1.06 19.45 9.93
CA VAL A 163 -2.21 19.55 10.84
C VAL A 163 -1.97 18.80 12.17
N ALA A 164 -1.21 17.72 12.14
CA ALA A 164 -0.89 16.94 13.35
C ALA A 164 -0.06 17.71 14.37
N LYS A 165 0.63 18.76 13.94
CA LYS A 165 1.41 19.65 14.82
C LYS A 165 0.55 20.73 15.52
N LEU A 166 -0.66 20.96 15.02
CA LEU A 166 -1.52 22.07 15.43
C LEU A 166 -2.61 21.65 16.41
N LEU A 167 -2.89 20.37 16.53
CA LEU A 167 -3.92 19.79 17.38
C LEU A 167 -3.34 18.66 18.24
N PRO A 168 -3.97 18.34 19.37
CA PRO A 168 -3.77 17.05 20.01
C PRO A 168 -4.00 15.94 18.99
N SER A 169 -3.01 15.09 18.76
CA SER A 169 -2.99 14.17 17.60
C SER A 169 -2.69 12.74 18.02
N ALA A 170 -3.30 11.80 17.33
CA ALA A 170 -3.12 10.37 17.55
C ALA A 170 -3.23 9.57 16.24
N ALA A 171 -2.67 8.36 16.25
CA ALA A 171 -2.89 7.36 15.22
C ALA A 171 -4.25 6.69 15.39
N GLY A 172 -4.97 6.50 14.30
CA GLY A 172 -6.16 5.68 14.24
C GLY A 172 -5.83 4.19 14.26
N LEU A 173 -6.86 3.36 14.42
CA LEU A 173 -6.71 1.91 14.55
C LEU A 173 -6.07 1.26 13.32
N LEU A 174 -6.38 1.75 12.12
CA LEU A 174 -5.79 1.24 10.89
C LEU A 174 -4.29 1.52 10.82
N VAL A 175 -3.88 2.75 11.13
CA VAL A 175 -2.45 3.12 11.16
C VAL A 175 -1.70 2.32 12.21
N VAL A 176 -2.26 2.15 13.41
CA VAL A 176 -1.65 1.32 14.46
C VAL A 176 -1.43 -0.11 13.95
N LYS A 177 -2.48 -0.73 13.39
CA LYS A 177 -2.42 -2.09 12.87
C LYS A 177 -1.37 -2.25 11.76
N GLU A 178 -1.31 -1.28 10.84
CA GLU A 178 -0.34 -1.29 9.75
C GLU A 178 1.10 -1.21 10.27
N ILE A 179 1.37 -0.26 11.17
CA ILE A 179 2.71 -0.06 11.74
C ILE A 179 3.15 -1.26 12.58
N GLU A 180 2.25 -1.83 13.39
CA GLU A 180 2.56 -3.01 14.20
C GLU A 180 2.84 -4.24 13.32
N SER A 181 1.99 -4.48 12.31
CA SER A 181 2.13 -5.64 11.42
C SER A 181 3.38 -5.57 10.55
N LEU A 182 3.62 -4.42 9.92
CA LEU A 182 4.81 -4.19 9.11
C LEU A 182 6.06 -4.11 9.99
N GLY A 183 5.98 -3.47 11.15
CA GLY A 183 7.08 -3.38 12.11
C GLY A 183 7.53 -4.74 12.61
N LYS A 184 6.60 -5.63 12.95
CA LYS A 184 6.88 -7.01 13.32
C LYS A 184 7.63 -7.76 12.21
N ALA A 185 7.23 -7.54 10.96
CA ALA A 185 7.85 -8.20 9.83
C ALA A 185 9.22 -7.62 9.44
N VAL A 186 9.48 -6.33 9.72
CA VAL A 186 10.69 -5.64 9.23
C VAL A 186 11.76 -5.50 10.31
N ASN A 187 11.36 -5.20 11.56
CA ASN A 187 12.29 -4.85 12.63
C ASN A 187 12.74 -6.05 13.46
N ASP A 188 11.81 -6.97 13.75
CA ASP A 188 12.08 -8.14 14.58
C ASP A 188 11.29 -9.37 14.10
N PRO A 189 11.55 -9.84 12.86
CA PRO A 189 10.84 -10.99 12.31
C PRO A 189 11.26 -12.29 13.00
N GLU A 190 10.29 -13.16 13.26
CA GLU A 190 10.61 -14.55 13.61
C GLU A 190 11.25 -15.24 12.41
N ARG A 191 12.36 -15.95 12.66
CA ARG A 191 13.15 -16.61 11.61
C ARG A 191 12.80 -18.09 11.45
N PRO A 192 12.88 -18.66 10.24
CA PRO A 192 13.39 -18.05 8.99
C PRO A 192 12.48 -16.92 8.45
N TYR A 193 13.10 -15.83 8.03
CA TYR A 193 12.46 -14.67 7.42
C TYR A 193 12.64 -14.70 5.91
N VAL A 194 11.54 -14.84 5.19
CA VAL A 194 11.50 -14.91 3.73
C VAL A 194 10.80 -13.69 3.16
N VAL A 195 11.46 -13.03 2.23
CA VAL A 195 10.92 -11.88 1.50
C VAL A 195 10.73 -12.27 0.04
N VAL A 196 9.52 -12.01 -0.48
CA VAL A 196 9.15 -12.26 -1.87
C VAL A 196 8.92 -10.92 -2.56
N LEU A 197 9.76 -10.62 -3.54
CA LEU A 197 9.66 -9.40 -4.34
C LEU A 197 9.41 -9.74 -5.81
N GLY A 198 8.46 -9.03 -6.39
CA GLY A 198 8.14 -9.11 -7.80
C GLY A 198 7.77 -7.75 -8.37
N GLY A 199 7.13 -7.77 -9.53
CA GLY A 199 6.80 -6.56 -10.27
C GLY A 199 7.64 -6.41 -11.53
N SER A 200 7.41 -5.34 -12.30
CA SER A 200 7.98 -5.17 -13.64
C SER A 200 9.42 -4.64 -13.65
N LYS A 201 9.78 -3.80 -12.66
CA LYS A 201 11.05 -3.05 -12.66
C LYS A 201 11.81 -3.22 -11.36
N VAL A 202 13.09 -3.56 -11.45
CA VAL A 202 13.99 -3.59 -10.30
C VAL A 202 14.24 -2.20 -9.74
N SER A 203 14.25 -1.17 -10.60
CA SER A 203 14.42 0.24 -10.19
C SER A 203 13.37 0.72 -9.18
N ASP A 204 12.19 0.15 -9.20
CA ASP A 204 11.12 0.47 -8.23
C ASP A 204 11.34 -0.17 -6.84
N LYS A 205 12.27 -1.10 -6.72
CA LYS A 205 12.53 -1.91 -5.52
C LYS A 205 13.94 -1.76 -4.95
N LEU A 206 14.78 -0.86 -5.49
CA LEU A 206 16.20 -0.77 -5.09
C LEU A 206 16.37 -0.54 -3.59
N GLY A 207 15.62 0.37 -3.00
CA GLY A 207 15.68 0.66 -1.58
C GLY A 207 15.19 -0.51 -0.70
N VAL A 208 14.17 -1.22 -1.15
CA VAL A 208 13.64 -2.41 -0.47
C VAL A 208 14.69 -3.52 -0.46
N ILE A 209 15.27 -3.82 -1.62
CA ILE A 209 16.29 -4.87 -1.74
C ILE A 209 17.49 -4.53 -0.87
N ALA A 210 18.02 -3.31 -0.96
CA ALA A 210 19.17 -2.86 -0.18
C ALA A 210 18.94 -3.00 1.33
N ASN A 211 17.76 -2.61 1.82
CA ASN A 211 17.42 -2.72 3.24
C ASN A 211 17.26 -4.17 3.69
N LEU A 212 16.59 -5.00 2.89
CA LEU A 212 16.26 -6.37 3.27
C LEU A 212 17.42 -7.36 3.11
N LEU A 213 18.44 -7.05 2.31
CA LEU A 213 19.67 -7.85 2.20
C LEU A 213 20.46 -7.95 3.51
N SER A 214 20.20 -7.08 4.48
CA SER A 214 20.78 -7.16 5.82
C SER A 214 19.88 -7.84 6.86
N LYS A 215 18.66 -8.21 6.49
CA LYS A 215 17.62 -8.64 7.44
C LYS A 215 17.02 -10.01 7.10
N ALA A 216 16.81 -10.31 5.82
CA ALA A 216 16.17 -11.55 5.40
C ALA A 216 17.12 -12.75 5.45
N ASP A 217 16.55 -13.93 5.70
CA ASP A 217 17.27 -15.20 5.53
C ASP A 217 17.23 -15.67 4.07
N LYS A 218 16.08 -15.45 3.41
CA LYS A 218 15.90 -15.74 1.99
C LYS A 218 15.22 -14.56 1.29
N LEU A 219 15.69 -14.25 0.09
CA LEU A 219 15.10 -13.24 -0.78
C LEU A 219 14.71 -13.90 -2.11
N ILE A 220 13.42 -13.92 -2.38
CA ILE A 220 12.84 -14.48 -3.59
C ILE A 220 12.56 -13.35 -4.56
N ILE A 221 13.06 -13.47 -5.79
CA ILE A 221 12.86 -12.49 -6.86
C ILE A 221 12.07 -13.14 -7.99
N GLY A 222 10.95 -12.51 -8.33
CA GLY A 222 10.11 -12.92 -9.47
C GLY A 222 9.64 -11.72 -10.29
N GLY A 223 8.68 -11.94 -11.17
CA GLY A 223 8.18 -10.91 -12.06
C GLY A 223 9.17 -10.42 -13.10
N GLY A 224 8.86 -9.32 -13.76
CA GLY A 224 9.70 -8.73 -14.80
C GLY A 224 11.08 -8.31 -14.33
N MET A 225 11.19 -7.90 -13.06
CA MET A 225 12.47 -7.52 -12.46
C MET A 225 13.48 -8.67 -12.38
N ALA A 226 13.03 -9.93 -12.38
CA ALA A 226 13.91 -11.09 -12.32
C ALA A 226 14.83 -11.21 -13.54
N TYR A 227 14.40 -10.70 -14.68
CA TYR A 227 15.21 -10.79 -15.92
C TYR A 227 16.47 -9.93 -15.87
N THR A 228 16.45 -8.82 -15.14
CA THR A 228 17.65 -8.03 -14.88
C THR A 228 18.64 -8.82 -14.00
N PHE A 229 18.16 -9.59 -13.03
CA PHE A 229 18.99 -10.51 -12.24
C PHE A 229 19.58 -11.64 -13.08
N LEU A 230 18.78 -12.23 -13.98
CA LEU A 230 19.25 -13.28 -14.90
C LEU A 230 20.31 -12.74 -15.86
N ALA A 231 20.11 -11.54 -16.41
CA ALA A 231 21.08 -10.86 -17.25
C ALA A 231 22.39 -10.55 -16.48
N ALA A 232 22.29 -10.20 -15.20
CA ALA A 232 23.45 -9.97 -14.33
C ALA A 232 24.27 -11.25 -14.09
N GLN A 233 23.64 -12.43 -14.23
CA GLN A 233 24.32 -13.73 -14.23
C GLN A 233 24.96 -14.10 -15.57
N GLY A 234 24.76 -13.27 -16.60
CA GLY A 234 25.30 -13.49 -17.95
C GLY A 234 24.33 -14.22 -18.90
N TYR A 235 23.07 -14.41 -18.52
CA TYR A 235 22.08 -15.05 -19.37
C TYR A 235 21.40 -14.06 -20.32
N GLU A 236 21.08 -14.51 -21.50
CA GLU A 236 20.24 -13.77 -22.46
C GLU A 236 18.78 -13.95 -22.09
N VAL A 237 18.00 -12.86 -22.12
CA VAL A 237 16.59 -12.84 -21.68
C VAL A 237 15.60 -12.60 -22.82
N GLY A 238 16.06 -12.65 -24.07
CA GLY A 238 15.23 -12.46 -25.25
C GLY A 238 14.54 -11.09 -25.27
N LYS A 239 13.22 -11.11 -25.51
CA LYS A 239 12.37 -9.90 -25.48
C LYS A 239 11.84 -9.54 -24.10
N SER A 240 12.27 -10.21 -23.03
CA SER A 240 11.84 -9.94 -21.69
C SER A 240 12.16 -8.51 -21.24
N LEU A 241 11.43 -8.00 -20.25
CA LEU A 241 11.73 -6.74 -19.61
C LEU A 241 13.18 -6.77 -19.07
N LEU A 242 13.94 -5.74 -19.38
CA LEU A 242 15.34 -5.63 -18.96
C LEU A 242 15.69 -4.18 -18.69
N GLU A 243 16.23 -3.92 -17.50
CA GLU A 243 16.85 -2.65 -17.14
C GLU A 243 18.37 -2.81 -17.18
N ALA A 244 18.95 -2.72 -18.37
CA ALA A 244 20.38 -2.95 -18.60
C ALA A 244 21.30 -2.02 -17.78
N ASP A 245 20.87 -0.80 -17.52
CA ASP A 245 21.55 0.18 -16.68
C ASP A 245 21.60 -0.24 -15.19
N GLN A 246 20.71 -1.12 -14.76
CA GLN A 246 20.66 -1.64 -13.39
C GLN A 246 21.48 -2.93 -13.19
N ILE A 247 22.04 -3.51 -14.23
CA ILE A 247 22.85 -4.74 -14.11
C ILE A 247 23.98 -4.60 -13.09
N PRO A 248 24.79 -3.53 -13.09
CA PRO A 248 25.84 -3.36 -12.09
C PRO A 248 25.30 -3.28 -10.66
N THR A 249 24.19 -2.59 -10.45
CA THR A 249 23.53 -2.50 -9.14
C THR A 249 23.06 -3.87 -8.65
N VAL A 250 22.44 -4.64 -9.52
CA VAL A 250 21.96 -6.00 -9.22
C VAL A 250 23.10 -6.95 -8.93
N GLN A 251 24.21 -6.88 -9.67
CA GLN A 251 25.42 -7.63 -9.37
C GLN A 251 25.94 -7.33 -7.96
N GLY A 252 25.93 -6.06 -7.56
CA GLY A 252 26.27 -5.64 -6.19
C GLY A 252 25.34 -6.26 -5.15
N TYR A 253 24.05 -6.35 -5.41
CA TYR A 253 23.10 -7.01 -4.51
C TYR A 253 23.36 -8.51 -4.39
N MET A 254 23.70 -9.17 -5.47
CA MET A 254 24.04 -10.60 -5.45
C MET A 254 25.27 -10.88 -4.60
N GLU A 255 26.29 -10.03 -4.70
CA GLU A 255 27.49 -10.10 -3.86
C GLU A 255 27.18 -9.81 -2.39
N THR A 256 26.36 -8.80 -2.12
CA THR A 256 25.93 -8.45 -0.75
C THR A 256 25.12 -9.57 -0.12
N ALA A 257 24.20 -10.19 -0.86
CA ALA A 257 23.45 -11.35 -0.40
C ALA A 257 24.36 -12.49 0.04
N LYS A 258 25.33 -12.82 -0.80
CA LYS A 258 26.34 -13.86 -0.51
C LYS A 258 27.17 -13.52 0.73
N LYS A 259 27.63 -12.29 0.84
CA LYS A 259 28.41 -11.80 1.99
C LYS A 259 27.61 -11.87 3.30
N ASN A 260 26.32 -11.54 3.25
CA ASN A 260 25.43 -11.52 4.41
C ASN A 260 24.82 -12.90 4.73
N GLY A 261 25.08 -13.93 3.92
CA GLY A 261 24.47 -15.23 4.09
C GLY A 261 22.98 -15.28 3.75
N VAL A 262 22.52 -14.35 2.94
CA VAL A 262 21.13 -14.33 2.44
C VAL A 262 21.03 -15.22 1.21
N GLU A 263 20.14 -16.19 1.25
CA GLU A 263 19.86 -17.06 0.11
C GLU A 263 18.98 -16.31 -0.91
N LEU A 264 19.57 -15.96 -2.05
CA LEU A 264 18.88 -15.30 -3.16
C LEU A 264 18.32 -16.36 -4.11
N LEU A 265 16.99 -16.44 -4.21
CA LEU A 265 16.29 -17.39 -5.07
C LEU A 265 15.77 -16.67 -6.32
N LEU A 266 16.30 -17.08 -7.48
CA LEU A 266 15.91 -16.59 -8.80
C LEU A 266 15.17 -17.69 -9.58
N PRO A 267 14.34 -17.32 -10.59
CA PRO A 267 13.68 -18.31 -11.42
C PRO A 267 14.68 -19.22 -12.14
N VAL A 268 14.47 -20.53 -12.05
CA VAL A 268 15.25 -21.55 -12.77
C VAL A 268 14.58 -21.96 -14.08
N ASP A 269 13.27 -21.76 -14.19
CA ASP A 269 12.49 -21.90 -15.41
C ASP A 269 11.49 -20.75 -15.54
N THR A 270 11.09 -20.48 -16.76
CA THR A 270 10.28 -19.30 -17.11
C THR A 270 9.20 -19.73 -18.11
N VAL A 271 7.99 -19.19 -17.91
CA VAL A 271 6.94 -19.27 -18.92
C VAL A 271 7.09 -18.11 -19.87
N VAL A 272 7.35 -18.42 -21.14
CA VAL A 272 7.61 -17.45 -22.19
C VAL A 272 6.49 -17.43 -23.23
N ALA A 273 6.37 -16.31 -23.93
CA ALA A 273 5.50 -16.14 -25.07
C ALA A 273 6.13 -15.22 -26.11
N PRO A 274 5.70 -15.26 -27.40
CA PRO A 274 6.26 -14.39 -28.44
C PRO A 274 5.85 -12.93 -28.29
N GLU A 275 4.76 -12.64 -27.56
CA GLU A 275 4.21 -11.31 -27.38
C GLU A 275 3.45 -11.20 -26.05
N PHE A 276 3.24 -9.98 -25.61
CA PHE A 276 2.45 -9.65 -24.43
C PHE A 276 0.95 -9.64 -24.77
N ALA A 277 0.33 -10.81 -24.73
CA ALA A 277 -1.10 -11.00 -24.99
C ALA A 277 -1.67 -12.16 -24.17
N ALA A 278 -2.93 -12.04 -23.77
CA ALA A 278 -3.59 -13.04 -22.94
C ALA A 278 -3.71 -14.41 -23.61
N ASP A 279 -3.85 -14.44 -24.94
CA ASP A 279 -3.97 -15.62 -25.78
C ASP A 279 -2.66 -16.06 -26.46
N ALA A 280 -1.54 -15.41 -26.12
CA ALA A 280 -0.24 -15.79 -26.60
C ALA A 280 0.13 -17.23 -26.19
N PRO A 281 0.73 -18.05 -27.11
CA PRO A 281 1.12 -19.41 -26.78
C PRO A 281 2.22 -19.41 -25.69
N ALA A 282 1.91 -20.05 -24.56
CA ALA A 282 2.80 -20.17 -23.43
C ALA A 282 3.69 -21.40 -23.54
N THR A 283 4.99 -21.23 -23.34
CA THR A 283 5.98 -22.31 -23.36
C THR A 283 6.89 -22.20 -22.13
N VAL A 284 7.18 -23.34 -21.51
CA VAL A 284 8.14 -23.40 -20.39
C VAL A 284 9.54 -23.63 -20.93
N VAL A 285 10.47 -22.77 -20.56
CA VAL A 285 11.90 -22.89 -20.91
C VAL A 285 12.77 -22.77 -19.65
N SER A 286 14.00 -23.27 -19.72
CA SER A 286 14.98 -22.98 -18.69
C SER A 286 15.33 -21.48 -18.69
N SER A 287 15.48 -20.87 -17.51
CA SER A 287 15.73 -19.42 -17.41
C SER A 287 17.10 -18.99 -17.96
N ASP A 288 18.02 -19.92 -18.13
CA ASP A 288 19.33 -19.70 -18.78
C ASP A 288 19.29 -19.90 -20.31
N ALA A 289 18.14 -20.23 -20.87
CA ALA A 289 17.94 -20.52 -22.27
C ALA A 289 16.65 -19.91 -22.85
N ILE A 290 16.36 -18.66 -22.51
CA ILE A 290 15.21 -17.93 -23.05
C ILE A 290 15.47 -17.61 -24.53
N PRO A 291 14.61 -18.07 -25.47
CA PRO A 291 14.79 -17.77 -26.87
C PRO A 291 14.76 -16.28 -27.20
N ALA A 292 15.55 -15.85 -28.18
CA ALA A 292 15.71 -14.45 -28.54
C ALA A 292 14.39 -13.77 -29.01
N ASP A 293 13.45 -14.56 -29.55
CA ASP A 293 12.15 -14.11 -30.04
C ASP A 293 11.01 -14.26 -29.01
N GLN A 294 11.33 -14.63 -27.77
CA GLN A 294 10.37 -14.85 -26.70
C GLN A 294 10.61 -13.89 -25.54
N MET A 295 9.53 -13.58 -24.80
CA MET A 295 9.57 -12.83 -23.55
C MET A 295 9.05 -13.67 -22.40
N GLY A 296 9.69 -13.55 -21.24
CA GLY A 296 9.19 -14.16 -20.01
C GLY A 296 7.97 -13.40 -19.47
N LEU A 297 6.92 -14.13 -19.11
CA LEU A 297 5.66 -13.57 -18.59
C LEU A 297 5.24 -14.18 -17.25
N ASP A 298 5.87 -15.28 -16.82
CA ASP A 298 5.66 -15.88 -15.51
C ASP A 298 6.84 -16.78 -15.13
N ILE A 299 6.93 -17.15 -13.87
CA ILE A 299 7.86 -18.18 -13.39
C ILE A 299 7.33 -19.58 -13.75
N GLY A 300 8.25 -20.50 -14.04
CA GLY A 300 7.91 -21.86 -14.43
C GLY A 300 7.59 -22.79 -13.26
N PRO A 301 7.17 -24.04 -13.56
CA PRO A 301 6.71 -24.99 -12.55
C PRO A 301 7.79 -25.40 -11.54
N LYS A 302 9.06 -25.54 -11.96
CA LYS A 302 10.16 -25.84 -11.04
C LYS A 302 10.43 -24.67 -10.09
N THR A 303 10.40 -23.45 -10.60
CA THR A 303 10.54 -22.24 -9.79
C THR A 303 9.41 -22.11 -8.78
N ARG A 304 8.17 -22.37 -9.18
CA ARG A 304 7.01 -22.37 -8.28
C ARG A 304 7.19 -23.33 -7.11
N GLU A 305 7.70 -24.52 -7.37
CA GLU A 305 7.99 -25.51 -6.33
C GLU A 305 9.08 -25.03 -5.37
N ILE A 306 10.20 -24.52 -5.88
CA ILE A 306 11.31 -23.99 -5.09
C ILE A 306 10.83 -22.83 -4.21
N PHE A 307 10.11 -21.88 -4.78
CA PHE A 307 9.58 -20.72 -4.05
C PHE A 307 8.55 -21.12 -2.99
N SER A 308 7.66 -22.05 -3.33
CA SER A 308 6.68 -22.55 -2.38
C SER A 308 7.32 -23.28 -1.21
N GLN A 309 8.36 -24.06 -1.42
CA GLN A 309 9.12 -24.73 -0.35
C GLN A 309 9.83 -23.73 0.55
N ALA A 310 10.44 -22.69 -0.02
CA ALA A 310 11.07 -21.63 0.76
C ALA A 310 10.05 -20.90 1.64
N ILE A 311 8.88 -20.57 1.10
CA ILE A 311 7.80 -19.92 1.85
C ILE A 311 7.27 -20.84 2.94
N ALA A 312 7.05 -22.13 2.66
CA ALA A 312 6.56 -23.10 3.64
C ALA A 312 7.51 -23.28 4.82
N SER A 313 8.81 -23.10 4.62
CA SER A 313 9.83 -23.21 5.68
C SER A 313 9.91 -21.99 6.59
N ALA A 314 9.28 -20.87 6.22
CA ALA A 314 9.38 -19.60 6.91
C ALA A 314 8.50 -19.52 8.16
N LYS A 315 8.92 -18.67 9.10
CA LYS A 315 8.08 -18.18 10.21
C LYS A 315 7.53 -16.77 9.96
N THR A 316 8.21 -16.00 9.13
CA THR A 316 7.73 -14.69 8.68
C THR A 316 7.91 -14.59 7.16
N VAL A 317 6.86 -14.16 6.46
CA VAL A 317 6.90 -13.92 5.02
C VAL A 317 6.36 -12.53 4.72
N VAL A 318 7.11 -11.76 3.96
CA VAL A 318 6.65 -10.49 3.37
C VAL A 318 6.64 -10.67 1.87
N TRP A 319 5.52 -10.31 1.23
CA TRP A 319 5.38 -10.36 -0.21
C TRP A 319 4.97 -9.00 -0.77
N ASN A 320 5.70 -8.52 -1.77
CA ASN A 320 5.39 -7.29 -2.52
C ASN A 320 5.69 -7.47 -4.01
N GLY A 321 4.67 -7.47 -4.83
CA GLY A 321 4.73 -7.56 -6.28
C GLY A 321 4.48 -8.95 -6.86
N PRO A 322 3.76 -9.05 -7.99
CA PRO A 322 3.40 -10.32 -8.63
C PRO A 322 4.61 -11.01 -9.26
N MET A 323 4.50 -12.33 -9.44
CA MET A 323 5.53 -13.17 -10.05
C MET A 323 5.45 -13.23 -11.58
N GLY A 324 4.33 -12.84 -12.14
CA GLY A 324 4.06 -12.84 -13.57
C GLY A 324 2.88 -11.94 -13.92
N VAL A 325 2.43 -11.99 -15.16
CA VAL A 325 1.26 -11.24 -15.65
C VAL A 325 -0.01 -11.95 -15.22
N PHE A 326 -0.34 -11.84 -13.94
CA PHE A 326 -1.44 -12.62 -13.32
C PHE A 326 -2.83 -12.26 -13.85
N GLU A 327 -2.97 -11.13 -14.52
CA GLU A 327 -4.20 -10.72 -15.22
C GLU A 327 -4.51 -11.63 -16.41
N PHE A 328 -3.51 -12.32 -16.93
CA PHE A 328 -3.65 -13.30 -18.00
C PHE A 328 -3.64 -14.72 -17.41
N PRO A 329 -4.69 -15.52 -17.59
CA PRO A 329 -4.79 -16.84 -16.95
C PRO A 329 -3.59 -17.76 -17.22
N SER A 330 -3.00 -17.71 -18.42
CA SER A 330 -1.84 -18.52 -18.80
C SER A 330 -0.55 -18.14 -18.05
N PHE A 331 -0.51 -16.96 -17.45
CA PHE A 331 0.66 -16.39 -16.77
C PHE A 331 0.39 -16.02 -15.31
N ALA A 332 -0.64 -16.63 -14.70
CA ALA A 332 -1.07 -16.39 -13.34
C ALA A 332 -0.58 -17.44 -12.33
N GLU A 333 -0.08 -18.57 -12.78
CA GLU A 333 0.24 -19.72 -11.91
C GLU A 333 1.39 -19.44 -10.94
N GLY A 334 2.36 -18.60 -11.32
CA GLY A 334 3.44 -18.20 -10.43
C GLY A 334 2.95 -17.38 -9.24
N THR A 335 2.11 -16.39 -9.50
CA THR A 335 1.50 -15.56 -8.44
C THR A 335 0.55 -16.39 -7.57
N LYS A 336 -0.23 -17.29 -8.16
CA LYS A 336 -1.07 -18.24 -7.42
C LYS A 336 -0.25 -19.14 -6.49
N ALA A 337 0.90 -19.64 -6.94
CA ALA A 337 1.75 -20.52 -6.15
C ALA A 337 2.28 -19.82 -4.89
N VAL A 338 2.72 -18.57 -5.02
CA VAL A 338 3.16 -17.75 -3.88
C VAL A 338 1.99 -17.51 -2.91
N ALA A 339 0.85 -17.06 -3.39
CA ALA A 339 -0.32 -16.81 -2.57
C ALA A 339 -0.77 -18.08 -1.83
N ARG A 340 -0.81 -19.24 -2.52
CA ARG A 340 -1.18 -20.52 -1.92
C ARG A 340 -0.21 -20.94 -0.82
N ALA A 341 1.10 -20.88 -1.08
CA ALA A 341 2.12 -21.24 -0.10
C ALA A 341 2.02 -20.38 1.16
N MET A 342 1.72 -19.09 1.03
CA MET A 342 1.49 -18.20 2.16
C MET A 342 0.19 -18.51 2.89
N SER A 343 -0.91 -18.72 2.16
CA SER A 343 -2.24 -18.95 2.76
C SER A 343 -2.36 -20.28 3.48
N GLU A 344 -1.66 -21.31 3.02
CA GLU A 344 -1.69 -22.67 3.58
C GLU A 344 -0.61 -22.88 4.66
N GLY A 345 0.35 -21.98 4.76
CA GLY A 345 1.45 -22.06 5.73
C GLY A 345 1.08 -21.56 7.12
N ALA A 346 1.98 -21.80 8.07
CA ALA A 346 1.83 -21.38 9.47
C ALA A 346 2.60 -20.08 9.77
N ALA A 347 3.25 -19.46 8.80
CA ALA A 347 4.03 -18.25 8.98
C ALA A 347 3.14 -17.02 9.27
N PHE A 348 3.72 -16.04 9.95
CA PHE A 348 3.17 -14.69 9.97
C PHE A 348 3.39 -14.07 8.58
N THR A 349 2.30 -13.74 7.91
CA THR A 349 2.32 -13.31 6.51
C THR A 349 1.85 -11.89 6.34
N VAL A 350 2.63 -11.09 5.61
CA VAL A 350 2.30 -9.71 5.26
C VAL A 350 2.35 -9.55 3.74
N ILE A 351 1.27 -9.05 3.18
CA ILE A 351 1.19 -8.66 1.77
C ILE A 351 1.23 -7.14 1.71
N GLY A 352 2.20 -6.61 0.97
CA GLY A 352 2.34 -5.18 0.70
C GLY A 352 2.16 -4.86 -0.77
N GLY A 353 1.55 -3.71 -1.05
CA GLY A 353 1.34 -3.23 -2.40
C GLY A 353 -0.01 -3.58 -3.01
N GLY A 354 -0.52 -2.64 -3.81
CA GLY A 354 -1.85 -2.76 -4.43
C GLY A 354 -1.98 -3.94 -5.39
N ASP A 355 -0.94 -4.22 -6.18
CA ASP A 355 -0.96 -5.30 -7.16
C ASP A 355 -1.01 -6.67 -6.49
N SER A 356 -0.25 -6.87 -5.41
CA SER A 356 -0.27 -8.12 -4.65
C SER A 356 -1.61 -8.35 -3.94
N ALA A 357 -2.16 -7.32 -3.33
CA ALA A 357 -3.49 -7.37 -2.71
C ALA A 357 -4.59 -7.64 -3.76
N SER A 358 -4.51 -6.98 -4.92
CA SER A 358 -5.41 -7.23 -6.06
C SER A 358 -5.28 -8.66 -6.57
N ALA A 359 -4.06 -9.18 -6.68
CA ALA A 359 -3.82 -10.56 -7.12
C ALA A 359 -4.49 -11.58 -6.18
N VAL A 360 -4.35 -11.40 -4.88
CA VAL A 360 -5.00 -12.27 -3.88
C VAL A 360 -6.50 -12.33 -4.08
N ARG A 361 -7.15 -11.18 -4.25
CA ARG A 361 -8.60 -11.09 -4.47
C ARG A 361 -9.02 -11.69 -5.81
N ASN A 362 -8.36 -11.28 -6.88
CA ASN A 362 -8.72 -11.68 -8.26
C ASN A 362 -8.47 -13.15 -8.53
N LEU A 363 -7.51 -13.76 -7.85
CA LEU A 363 -7.20 -15.19 -7.96
C LEU A 363 -8.01 -16.05 -7.00
N GLY A 364 -8.94 -15.47 -6.25
CA GLY A 364 -9.92 -16.18 -5.43
C GLY A 364 -9.41 -16.69 -4.08
N PHE A 365 -8.35 -16.10 -3.54
CA PHE A 365 -7.87 -16.44 -2.20
C PHE A 365 -8.69 -15.72 -1.13
N ASP A 366 -8.89 -16.41 0.00
CA ASP A 366 -9.51 -15.83 1.19
C ASP A 366 -8.50 -14.92 1.90
N GLU A 367 -8.80 -13.61 1.93
CA GLU A 367 -7.94 -12.60 2.55
C GLU A 367 -7.68 -12.88 4.05
N SER A 368 -8.61 -13.54 4.74
CA SER A 368 -8.49 -13.87 6.15
C SER A 368 -7.40 -14.91 6.46
N THR A 369 -6.92 -15.64 5.46
CA THR A 369 -5.82 -16.60 5.60
C THR A 369 -4.44 -15.96 5.69
N PHE A 370 -4.34 -14.66 5.37
CA PHE A 370 -3.12 -13.88 5.52
C PHE A 370 -3.16 -13.09 6.83
N SER A 371 -2.03 -12.99 7.51
CA SER A 371 -1.95 -12.28 8.80
C SER A 371 -2.24 -10.78 8.64
N HIS A 372 -1.73 -10.18 7.57
CA HIS A 372 -1.99 -8.78 7.25
C HIS A 372 -1.86 -8.52 5.74
N ILE A 373 -2.85 -7.80 5.19
CA ILE A 373 -2.80 -7.24 3.84
C ILE A 373 -2.77 -5.73 3.99
N SER A 374 -1.63 -5.12 3.64
CA SER A 374 -1.46 -3.67 3.77
C SER A 374 -2.29 -2.90 2.75
N THR A 375 -2.95 -1.86 3.21
CA THR A 375 -3.64 -0.88 2.37
C THR A 375 -2.71 0.22 1.85
N GLY A 376 -1.47 0.24 2.31
CA GLY A 376 -0.57 1.38 2.27
C GLY A 376 0.15 1.66 0.96
N GLY A 377 0.16 0.76 -0.01
CA GLY A 377 0.85 1.00 -1.28
C GLY A 377 2.28 1.54 -1.11
N GLY A 378 2.49 2.81 -1.47
CA GLY A 378 3.79 3.48 -1.34
C GLY A 378 4.29 3.61 0.10
N ALA A 379 3.41 3.78 1.08
CA ALA A 379 3.80 3.87 2.48
C ALA A 379 4.39 2.55 3.00
N SER A 380 3.77 1.42 2.66
CA SER A 380 4.32 0.10 3.01
C SER A 380 5.67 -0.14 2.34
N LEU A 381 5.82 0.27 1.08
CA LEU A 381 7.06 0.13 0.36
C LEU A 381 8.19 0.94 1.02
N GLU A 382 7.93 2.20 1.35
CA GLU A 382 8.92 3.06 2.03
C GLU A 382 9.28 2.56 3.42
N LEU A 383 8.33 1.96 4.14
CA LEU A 383 8.61 1.30 5.42
C LEU A 383 9.52 0.08 5.23
N LEU A 384 9.30 -0.72 4.19
CA LEU A 384 10.19 -1.83 3.82
C LEU A 384 11.58 -1.36 3.39
N GLU A 385 11.69 -0.14 2.86
CA GLU A 385 12.97 0.52 2.56
C GLU A 385 13.71 1.00 3.82
N GLY A 386 13.08 0.93 4.99
CA GLY A 386 13.63 1.45 6.25
C GLY A 386 13.53 2.96 6.40
N LYS A 387 12.70 3.62 5.61
CA LYS A 387 12.50 5.07 5.68
C LYS A 387 11.59 5.46 6.85
N VAL A 388 11.85 6.64 7.41
CA VAL A 388 10.95 7.27 8.37
C VAL A 388 9.76 7.85 7.62
N LEU A 389 8.56 7.50 8.04
CA LEU A 389 7.32 8.01 7.46
C LEU A 389 6.91 9.31 8.18
N PRO A 390 6.87 10.47 7.49
CA PRO A 390 6.61 11.76 8.16
C PRO A 390 5.31 11.80 8.94
N GLY A 391 4.23 11.25 8.37
CA GLY A 391 2.92 11.21 9.01
C GLY A 391 2.85 10.30 10.24
N ILE A 392 3.85 9.42 10.43
CA ILE A 392 4.00 8.61 11.64
C ILE A 392 4.91 9.29 12.63
N ALA A 393 6.07 9.80 12.17
CA ALA A 393 7.04 10.48 13.03
C ALA A 393 6.42 11.65 13.81
N VAL A 394 5.49 12.40 13.20
CA VAL A 394 4.79 13.52 13.83
C VAL A 394 3.84 13.07 14.95
N LEU A 395 3.49 11.78 15.04
CA LEU A 395 2.66 11.17 16.08
C LEU A 395 3.49 10.50 17.18
N GLU A 396 4.80 10.52 17.06
CA GLU A 396 5.73 10.05 18.09
C GLU A 396 6.07 11.21 19.04
N ASP A 397 6.33 10.88 20.28
CA ASP A 397 6.69 11.86 21.29
C ASP A 397 8.14 12.34 21.15
#